data_25d1feb2fa796a2b24414ca27dfda566
#
_entry.id   25d1feb2fa796a2b24414ca27dfda566
#
_cell.length_a   1.000
_cell.length_b   1.000
_cell.length_c   1.000
_cell.angle_alpha   90.00
_cell.angle_beta   90.00
_cell.angle_gamma   90.00
#
_symmetry.space_group_name_H-M   'P 1'
#
loop_
_entity.id
_entity.type
_entity.pdbx_description
1 polymer ?
#
loop_
_entity_poly.entity_id
_entity_poly.type
_entity_poly.pdbx_seq_one_letter_code
_entity_poly.pdbx_strand_id
1 'polypeptide(L)'
;SKIPALMDRSGDTPQRVFESGAIMLHLAEKFGAFMPTDPGQRTEALSWMFWQMGSAPYLGGGFGHFYAYAPHKDEYAINRFTMETKRQLDVLDRHLAEHSWMAGDYSIADMAIWAWYGQLVLGRLYGAADFLDVTSYKNVMRWAETIDARPAVQRGRMVNRAFGDDLSLQLRERHDASDFDTKTQDKLQAQED
;
A
#
# COMPACT_ATOMS: atom_id res chain seq x y z
N SER A 1 8.23 -2.29 -19.23
CA SER A 1 6.99 -2.13 -18.47
C SER A 1 7.08 -2.90 -17.16
N LYS A 2 6.32 -2.46 -16.18
CA LYS A 2 6.29 -3.05 -14.84
C LYS A 2 4.88 -3.55 -14.55
N ILE A 3 4.76 -4.46 -13.60
CA ILE A 3 3.49 -4.84 -12.98
C ILE A 3 3.11 -3.77 -11.91
N PRO A 4 1.79 -3.61 -11.62
CA PRO A 4 0.67 -4.37 -12.14
C PRO A 4 0.13 -3.86 -13.48
N ALA A 5 -0.56 -4.73 -14.20
CA ALA A 5 -1.39 -4.41 -15.34
C ALA A 5 -2.67 -5.26 -15.28
N LEU A 6 -3.79 -4.66 -15.62
CA LEU A 6 -5.13 -5.27 -15.59
C LEU A 6 -5.74 -5.29 -16.99
N MET A 7 -6.38 -6.39 -17.35
CA MET A 7 -7.29 -6.45 -18.48
C MET A 7 -8.72 -6.65 -17.96
N ASP A 8 -9.51 -5.60 -17.98
CA ASP A 8 -10.93 -5.68 -17.63
C ASP A 8 -11.72 -6.21 -18.84
N ARG A 9 -12.36 -7.36 -18.64
CA ARG A 9 -13.17 -8.06 -19.66
C ARG A 9 -14.64 -8.12 -19.30
N SER A 10 -15.10 -7.32 -18.37
CA SER A 10 -16.49 -7.35 -17.92
C SER A 10 -17.44 -6.54 -18.79
N GLY A 11 -16.93 -5.69 -19.68
CA GLY A 11 -17.72 -4.97 -20.69
C GLY A 11 -17.61 -5.62 -22.07
N ASP A 12 -18.33 -5.08 -23.04
CA ASP A 12 -18.35 -5.57 -24.42
C ASP A 12 -16.99 -5.49 -25.11
N THR A 13 -16.18 -4.54 -24.74
CA THR A 13 -14.81 -4.36 -25.24
C THR A 13 -13.81 -4.46 -24.09
N PRO A 14 -12.82 -5.37 -24.20
CA PRO A 14 -11.77 -5.48 -23.19
C PRO A 14 -10.98 -4.17 -23.02
N GLN A 15 -10.83 -3.70 -21.78
CA GLN A 15 -10.11 -2.50 -21.44
C GLN A 15 -8.81 -2.82 -20.72
N ARG A 16 -7.68 -2.35 -21.26
CA ARG A 16 -6.38 -2.45 -20.59
C ARG A 16 -6.19 -1.25 -19.66
N VAL A 17 -5.88 -1.54 -18.40
CA VAL A 17 -5.52 -0.55 -17.39
C VAL A 17 -4.13 -0.90 -16.85
N PHE A 18 -3.24 0.07 -16.75
CA PHE A 18 -1.90 -0.06 -16.16
C PHE A 18 -1.64 1.13 -15.23
N GLU A 19 -0.56 1.09 -14.43
CA GLU A 19 -0.31 1.90 -13.26
C GLU A 19 -1.23 1.55 -12.08
N SER A 20 -0.63 1.27 -10.90
CA SER A 20 -1.38 0.84 -9.72
C SER A 20 -2.44 1.85 -9.29
N GLY A 21 -2.13 3.15 -9.38
CA GLY A 21 -3.09 4.22 -9.08
C GLY A 21 -4.28 4.23 -10.04
N ALA A 22 -4.03 4.10 -11.34
CA ALA A 22 -5.09 4.05 -12.33
C ALA A 22 -5.96 2.80 -12.17
N ILE A 23 -5.35 1.65 -11.82
CA ILE A 23 -6.09 0.41 -11.54
C ILE A 23 -6.98 0.58 -10.31
N MET A 24 -6.47 1.16 -9.22
CA MET A 24 -7.27 1.41 -8.02
C MET A 24 -8.44 2.37 -8.30
N LEU A 25 -8.20 3.45 -9.04
CA LEU A 25 -9.24 4.38 -9.43
C LEU A 25 -10.30 3.71 -10.29
N HIS A 26 -9.90 2.97 -11.32
CA HIS A 26 -10.80 2.22 -12.19
C HIS A 26 -11.69 1.26 -11.40
N LEU A 27 -11.10 0.50 -10.47
CA LEU A 27 -11.85 -0.45 -9.65
C LEU A 27 -12.80 0.27 -8.67
N ALA A 28 -12.34 1.35 -8.04
CA ALA A 28 -13.17 2.14 -7.13
C ALA A 28 -14.40 2.73 -7.83
N GLU A 29 -14.23 3.27 -9.02
CA GLU A 29 -15.33 3.80 -9.85
C GLU A 29 -16.27 2.70 -10.34
N LYS A 30 -15.69 1.59 -10.82
CA LYS A 30 -16.44 0.45 -11.31
C LYS A 30 -17.36 -0.18 -10.25
N PHE A 31 -16.88 -0.31 -9.03
CA PHE A 31 -17.61 -0.94 -7.93
C PHE A 31 -18.32 0.06 -7.01
N GLY A 32 -18.15 1.36 -7.23
CA GLY A 32 -18.76 2.41 -6.40
C GLY A 32 -18.28 2.36 -4.95
N ALA A 33 -17.02 2.01 -4.70
CA ALA A 33 -16.47 1.79 -3.36
C ALA A 33 -15.10 2.44 -3.19
N PHE A 34 -14.79 2.87 -1.96
CA PHE A 34 -13.49 3.42 -1.56
C PHE A 34 -13.06 4.71 -2.28
N MET A 35 -13.99 5.39 -2.94
CA MET A 35 -13.82 6.74 -3.48
C MET A 35 -14.94 7.60 -2.93
N PRO A 36 -14.63 8.73 -2.28
CA PRO A 36 -15.65 9.65 -1.82
C PRO A 36 -16.55 10.15 -2.96
N THR A 37 -17.84 10.29 -2.69
CA THR A 37 -18.82 10.86 -3.63
C THR A 37 -18.92 12.38 -3.54
N ASP A 38 -18.60 12.96 -2.38
CA ASP A 38 -18.47 14.40 -2.21
C ASP A 38 -17.34 14.94 -3.07
N PRO A 39 -17.55 15.98 -3.89
CA PRO A 39 -16.54 16.49 -4.81
C PRO A 39 -15.27 16.99 -4.12
N GLY A 40 -15.38 17.59 -2.94
CA GLY A 40 -14.25 18.09 -2.18
C GLY A 40 -13.38 16.94 -1.66
N GLN A 41 -13.99 15.98 -0.97
CA GLN A 41 -13.30 14.79 -0.47
C GLN A 41 -12.73 13.92 -1.60
N ARG A 42 -13.42 13.84 -2.74
CA ARG A 42 -12.90 13.15 -3.93
C ARG A 42 -11.63 13.82 -4.46
N THR A 43 -11.61 15.14 -4.52
CA THR A 43 -10.42 15.90 -4.93
C THR A 43 -9.28 15.67 -3.95
N GLU A 44 -9.56 15.67 -2.66
CA GLU A 44 -8.57 15.38 -1.61
C GLU A 44 -8.00 13.96 -1.77
N ALA A 45 -8.84 12.94 -1.94
CA ALA A 45 -8.41 11.56 -2.16
C ALA A 45 -7.51 11.42 -3.39
N LEU A 46 -7.86 12.08 -4.50
CA LEU A 46 -7.03 12.09 -5.71
C LEU A 46 -5.70 12.82 -5.47
N SER A 47 -5.70 13.93 -4.75
CA SER A 47 -4.49 14.68 -4.42
C SER A 47 -3.49 13.83 -3.64
N TRP A 48 -3.97 13.13 -2.60
CA TRP A 48 -3.16 12.19 -1.84
C TRP A 48 -2.68 10.99 -2.66
N MET A 49 -3.51 10.48 -3.54
CA MET A 49 -3.13 9.39 -4.42
C MET A 49 -2.02 9.81 -5.40
N PHE A 50 -2.14 11.00 -6.03
CA PHE A 50 -1.10 11.54 -6.90
C PHE A 50 0.17 11.91 -6.11
N TRP A 51 0.02 12.43 -4.90
CA TRP A 51 1.17 12.64 -4.00
C TRP A 51 1.93 11.33 -3.77
N GLN A 52 1.24 10.23 -3.50
CA GLN A 52 1.85 8.93 -3.29
C GLN A 52 2.56 8.43 -4.56
N MET A 53 1.92 8.52 -5.74
CA MET A 53 2.51 8.09 -7.01
C MET A 53 3.80 8.85 -7.34
N GLY A 54 3.86 10.14 -7.01
CA GLY A 54 5.04 10.98 -7.19
C GLY A 54 6.12 10.81 -6.11
N SER A 55 5.73 10.39 -4.90
CA SER A 55 6.63 10.33 -3.74
C SER A 55 7.21 8.93 -3.48
N ALA A 56 6.45 7.86 -3.71
CA ALA A 56 6.90 6.49 -3.47
C ALA A 56 8.19 6.09 -4.20
N PRO A 57 8.50 6.59 -5.41
CA PRO A 57 9.79 6.33 -6.06
C PRO A 57 11.00 6.77 -5.24
N TYR A 58 10.88 7.85 -4.46
CA TYR A 58 11.97 8.29 -3.57
C TYR A 58 12.17 7.33 -2.39
N LEU A 59 11.09 6.76 -1.87
CA LEU A 59 11.16 5.74 -0.84
C LEU A 59 11.71 4.42 -1.41
N GLY A 60 11.13 3.91 -2.50
CA GLY A 60 11.49 2.61 -3.07
C GLY A 60 12.80 2.62 -3.85
N GLY A 61 12.85 3.40 -4.93
CA GLY A 61 14.01 3.47 -5.83
C GLY A 61 15.14 4.34 -5.29
N GLY A 62 14.83 5.28 -4.40
CA GLY A 62 15.81 6.11 -3.72
C GLY A 62 16.28 5.46 -2.42
N PHE A 63 15.59 5.73 -1.32
CA PHE A 63 16.00 5.28 0.02
C PHE A 63 16.22 3.76 0.09
N GLY A 64 15.23 2.97 -0.29
CA GLY A 64 15.30 1.51 -0.20
C GLY A 64 16.44 0.93 -1.01
N HIS A 65 16.68 1.45 -2.21
CA HIS A 65 17.81 1.01 -3.03
C HIS A 65 19.16 1.28 -2.36
N PHE A 66 19.44 2.54 -2.03
CA PHE A 66 20.75 2.92 -1.49
C PHE A 66 21.00 2.43 -0.07
N TYR A 67 19.96 2.39 0.77
CA TYR A 67 20.08 1.91 2.14
C TYR A 67 20.21 0.39 2.23
N ALA A 68 19.37 -0.37 1.51
CA ALA A 68 19.27 -1.82 1.67
C ALA A 68 19.96 -2.63 0.56
N TYR A 69 19.82 -2.24 -0.71
CA TYR A 69 20.11 -3.10 -1.84
C TYR A 69 21.37 -2.74 -2.64
N ALA A 70 21.83 -1.50 -2.58
CA ALA A 70 23.01 -1.08 -3.33
C ALA A 70 24.25 -1.90 -2.92
N PRO A 71 25.04 -2.41 -3.88
CA PRO A 71 26.23 -3.21 -3.59
C PRO A 71 27.33 -2.40 -2.90
N HIS A 72 27.31 -1.09 -3.06
CA HIS A 72 28.21 -0.15 -2.41
C HIS A 72 27.41 0.89 -1.63
N LYS A 73 27.84 1.22 -0.43
CA LYS A 73 27.21 2.25 0.38
C LYS A 73 27.66 3.62 -0.10
N ASP A 74 26.72 4.40 -0.62
CA ASP A 74 26.89 5.81 -0.96
C ASP A 74 26.25 6.65 0.16
N GLU A 75 27.09 7.21 1.02
CA GLU A 75 26.64 7.95 2.20
C GLU A 75 25.85 9.20 1.82
N TYR A 76 26.24 9.91 0.76
CA TYR A 76 25.50 11.08 0.30
C TYR A 76 24.10 10.70 -0.19
N ALA A 77 23.99 9.68 -1.03
CA ALA A 77 22.70 9.20 -1.53
C ALA A 77 21.81 8.71 -0.39
N ILE A 78 22.35 7.90 0.54
CA ILE A 78 21.61 7.42 1.72
C ILE A 78 21.07 8.62 2.50
N ASN A 79 21.92 9.59 2.85
CA ASN A 79 21.52 10.76 3.63
C ASN A 79 20.46 11.60 2.88
N ARG A 80 20.65 11.84 1.60
CA ARG A 80 19.70 12.62 0.78
C ARG A 80 18.31 12.00 0.72
N PHE A 81 18.25 10.67 0.49
CA PHE A 81 16.96 9.96 0.44
C PHE A 81 16.37 9.70 1.82
N THR A 82 17.17 9.57 2.86
CA THR A 82 16.70 9.53 4.25
C THR A 82 15.97 10.82 4.61
N MET A 83 16.55 11.98 4.28
CA MET A 83 15.91 13.27 4.54
C MET A 83 14.57 13.38 3.81
N GLU A 84 14.51 12.95 2.55
CA GLU A 84 13.26 12.97 1.79
C GLU A 84 12.21 12.02 2.37
N THR A 85 12.60 10.80 2.75
CA THR A 85 11.71 9.84 3.39
C THR A 85 11.14 10.36 4.71
N LYS A 86 12.00 10.95 5.56
CA LYS A 86 11.57 11.58 6.81
C LYS A 86 10.63 12.76 6.57
N ARG A 87 10.90 13.60 5.57
CA ARG A 87 10.00 14.68 5.16
C ARG A 87 8.62 14.17 4.75
N GLN A 88 8.57 13.06 4.01
CA GLN A 88 7.33 12.44 3.58
C GLN A 88 6.55 11.86 4.77
N LEU A 89 7.23 11.17 5.69
CA LEU A 89 6.61 10.69 6.93
C LEU A 89 6.07 11.83 7.78
N ASP A 90 6.79 12.94 7.86
CA ASP A 90 6.41 14.14 8.60
C ASP A 90 5.13 14.80 8.02
N VAL A 91 5.01 14.82 6.69
CA VAL A 91 3.79 15.29 6.00
C VAL A 91 2.59 14.42 6.38
N LEU A 92 2.77 13.09 6.32
CA LEU A 92 1.71 12.14 6.69
C LEU A 92 1.34 12.24 8.17
N ASP A 93 2.33 12.32 9.07
CA ASP A 93 2.09 12.36 10.50
C ASP A 93 1.33 13.62 10.93
N ARG A 94 1.68 14.78 10.35
CA ARG A 94 0.95 16.03 10.59
C ARG A 94 -0.49 15.98 10.08
N HIS A 95 -0.73 15.45 8.89
CA HIS A 95 -2.08 15.28 8.38
C HIS A 95 -2.91 14.34 9.26
N LEU A 96 -2.34 13.19 9.61
CA LEU A 96 -3.01 12.17 10.42
C LEU A 96 -3.14 12.55 11.91
N ALA A 97 -2.51 13.63 12.38
CA ALA A 97 -2.77 14.19 13.71
C ALA A 97 -4.20 14.74 13.84
N GLU A 98 -4.75 15.26 12.74
CA GLU A 98 -6.07 15.89 12.72
C GLU A 98 -7.13 15.02 12.01
N HIS A 99 -6.69 13.97 11.30
CA HIS A 99 -7.54 13.13 10.48
C HIS A 99 -7.35 11.64 10.78
N SER A 100 -8.43 10.88 10.74
CA SER A 100 -8.36 9.41 10.86
C SER A 100 -7.86 8.74 9.58
N TRP A 101 -8.18 9.33 8.42
CA TRP A 101 -7.91 8.84 7.06
C TRP A 101 -7.38 9.97 6.18
N MET A 102 -6.88 9.62 5.00
CA MET A 102 -6.30 10.61 4.08
C MET A 102 -7.34 11.58 3.50
N ALA A 103 -8.60 11.15 3.33
CA ALA A 103 -9.63 11.99 2.72
C ALA A 103 -11.05 11.62 3.23
N GLY A 104 -11.38 12.09 4.43
CA GLY A 104 -12.66 11.77 5.07
C GLY A 104 -12.72 10.32 5.55
N ASP A 105 -13.28 9.43 4.74
CA ASP A 105 -13.35 7.99 5.03
C ASP A 105 -12.19 7.21 4.40
N TYR A 106 -12.01 5.94 4.85
CA TYR A 106 -11.03 5.03 4.28
C TYR A 106 -11.22 4.86 2.76
N SER A 107 -10.20 5.16 2.00
CA SER A 107 -10.28 5.29 0.54
C SER A 107 -9.09 4.66 -0.18
N ILE A 108 -9.10 4.70 -1.50
CA ILE A 108 -7.96 4.26 -2.33
C ILE A 108 -6.69 5.07 -2.05
N ALA A 109 -6.78 6.29 -1.53
CA ALA A 109 -5.63 7.08 -1.10
C ALA A 109 -4.91 6.39 0.06
N ASP A 110 -5.67 5.95 1.09
CA ASP A 110 -5.13 5.19 2.20
C ASP A 110 -4.50 3.87 1.74
N MET A 111 -5.15 3.15 0.84
CA MET A 111 -4.64 1.88 0.30
C MET A 111 -3.30 2.08 -0.41
N ALA A 112 -3.20 3.10 -1.26
CA ALA A 112 -1.99 3.39 -2.02
C ALA A 112 -0.82 3.79 -1.10
N ILE A 113 -1.07 4.68 -0.15
CA ILE A 113 -0.06 5.18 0.78
C ILE A 113 0.37 4.07 1.74
N TRP A 114 -0.57 3.28 2.26
CA TRP A 114 -0.28 2.20 3.19
C TRP A 114 0.63 1.13 2.60
N ALA A 115 0.49 0.82 1.32
CA ALA A 115 1.32 -0.18 0.65
C ALA A 115 2.83 0.12 0.74
N TRP A 116 3.21 1.37 0.91
CA TRP A 116 4.59 1.84 1.06
C TRP A 116 4.90 2.33 2.48
N TYR A 117 4.26 3.41 2.90
CA TYR A 117 4.58 4.08 4.17
C TYR A 117 4.06 3.30 5.37
N GLY A 118 2.89 2.64 5.25
CA GLY A 118 2.40 1.74 6.28
C GLY A 118 3.33 0.54 6.50
N GLN A 119 3.80 -0.09 5.42
CA GLN A 119 4.76 -1.19 5.53
C GLN A 119 6.11 -0.74 6.11
N LEU A 120 6.55 0.49 5.79
CA LEU A 120 7.78 1.06 6.32
C LEU A 120 7.70 1.26 7.83
N VAL A 121 6.65 1.93 8.33
CA VAL A 121 6.53 2.21 9.77
C VAL A 121 6.22 0.96 10.59
N LEU A 122 5.57 -0.04 10.00
CA LEU A 122 5.39 -1.35 10.61
C LEU A 122 6.67 -2.23 10.59
N GLY A 123 7.80 -1.67 10.19
CA GLY A 123 9.11 -2.35 10.21
C GLY A 123 9.30 -3.43 9.16
N ARG A 124 8.46 -3.46 8.12
CA ARG A 124 8.43 -4.55 7.12
C ARG A 124 9.24 -4.26 5.86
N LEU A 125 9.78 -3.05 5.74
CA LEU A 125 10.59 -2.65 4.58
C LEU A 125 12.01 -2.29 5.03
N TYR A 126 12.97 -2.81 4.30
CA TYR A 126 14.40 -2.44 4.32
C TYR A 126 15.14 -2.67 5.66
N GLY A 127 14.46 -3.19 6.70
CA GLY A 127 15.05 -3.25 8.05
C GLY A 127 15.40 -1.86 8.62
N ALA A 128 14.66 -0.81 8.22
CA ALA A 128 15.04 0.58 8.44
C ALA A 128 14.24 1.27 9.57
N ALA A 129 13.41 0.54 10.32
CA ALA A 129 12.53 1.12 11.31
C ALA A 129 13.28 1.94 12.37
N ASP A 130 14.31 1.37 12.96
CA ASP A 130 15.14 2.04 13.98
C ASP A 130 15.94 3.19 13.37
N PHE A 131 16.52 2.99 12.19
CA PHE A 131 17.31 4.01 11.50
C PHE A 131 16.49 5.27 11.17
N LEU A 132 15.25 5.08 10.78
CA LEU A 132 14.31 6.17 10.47
C LEU A 132 13.61 6.72 11.71
N ASP A 133 13.73 6.06 12.87
CA ASP A 133 13.00 6.37 14.09
C ASP A 133 11.48 6.41 13.84
N VAL A 134 10.95 5.34 13.21
CA VAL A 134 9.54 5.33 12.78
C VAL A 134 8.56 5.43 13.94
N THR A 135 8.97 5.05 15.15
CA THR A 135 8.14 5.12 16.35
C THR A 135 7.84 6.55 16.80
N SER A 136 8.59 7.53 16.31
CA SER A 136 8.31 8.96 16.55
C SER A 136 7.08 9.47 15.78
N TYR A 137 6.71 8.82 14.66
CA TYR A 137 5.56 9.17 13.81
C TYR A 137 4.28 8.47 14.32
N LYS A 138 3.79 8.89 15.47
CA LYS A 138 2.71 8.22 16.22
C LYS A 138 1.39 8.15 15.47
N ASN A 139 1.08 9.17 14.67
CA ASN A 139 -0.18 9.24 13.92
C ASN A 139 -0.13 8.32 12.70
N VAL A 140 1.01 8.24 12.01
CA VAL A 140 1.22 7.29 10.93
C VAL A 140 1.19 5.86 11.45
N MET A 141 1.81 5.59 12.60
CA MET A 141 1.77 4.27 13.25
C MET A 141 0.34 3.84 13.56
N ARG A 142 -0.43 4.68 14.26
CA ARG A 142 -1.85 4.42 14.56
C ARG A 142 -2.65 4.10 13.29
N TRP A 143 -2.50 4.92 12.27
CA TRP A 143 -3.18 4.75 10.99
C TRP A 143 -2.75 3.44 10.30
N ALA A 144 -1.45 3.15 10.27
CA ALA A 144 -0.92 1.94 9.65
C ALA A 144 -1.42 0.67 10.34
N GLU A 145 -1.45 0.64 11.67
CA GLU A 145 -1.97 -0.47 12.47
C GLU A 145 -3.48 -0.66 12.26
N THR A 146 -4.24 0.44 12.19
CA THR A 146 -5.68 0.39 11.92
C THR A 146 -5.99 -0.24 10.57
N ILE A 147 -5.21 0.07 9.53
CA ILE A 147 -5.36 -0.54 8.21
C ILE A 147 -4.90 -2.00 8.24
N ASP A 148 -3.79 -2.28 8.88
CA ASP A 148 -3.24 -3.64 8.98
C ASP A 148 -4.23 -4.62 9.63
N ALA A 149 -4.96 -4.17 10.63
CA ALA A 149 -5.97 -4.97 11.32
C ALA A 149 -7.21 -5.31 10.48
N ARG A 150 -7.38 -4.73 9.29
CA ARG A 150 -8.53 -5.01 8.42
C ARG A 150 -8.43 -6.43 7.83
N PRO A 151 -9.47 -7.29 7.96
CA PRO A 151 -9.43 -8.66 7.43
C PRO A 151 -9.10 -8.72 5.93
N ALA A 152 -9.64 -7.80 5.13
CA ALA A 152 -9.36 -7.74 3.70
C ALA A 152 -7.88 -7.42 3.39
N VAL A 153 -7.23 -6.59 4.22
CA VAL A 153 -5.80 -6.28 4.11
C VAL A 153 -4.97 -7.51 4.46
N GLN A 154 -5.32 -8.21 5.53
CA GLN A 154 -4.64 -9.45 5.92
C GLN A 154 -4.75 -10.51 4.81
N ARG A 155 -5.93 -10.70 4.21
CA ARG A 155 -6.10 -11.60 3.06
C ARG A 155 -5.26 -11.16 1.86
N GLY A 156 -5.28 -9.87 1.51
CA GLY A 156 -4.52 -9.33 0.38
C GLY A 156 -3.01 -9.54 0.53
N ARG A 157 -2.50 -9.45 1.75
CA ARG A 157 -1.08 -9.72 2.05
C ARG A 157 -0.66 -11.17 1.87
N MET A 158 -1.59 -12.10 1.91
CA MET A 158 -1.30 -13.52 1.69
C MET A 158 -1.24 -13.89 0.20
N VAL A 159 -1.78 -13.06 -0.68
CA VAL A 159 -1.70 -13.27 -2.13
C VAL A 159 -0.27 -13.07 -2.59
N ASN A 160 0.30 -14.08 -3.26
CA ASN A 160 1.70 -14.09 -3.72
C ASN A 160 2.72 -13.74 -2.62
N ARG A 161 2.44 -14.16 -1.39
CA ARG A 161 3.30 -13.91 -0.23
C ARG A 161 4.72 -14.42 -0.49
N ALA A 162 5.70 -13.53 -0.32
CA ALA A 162 7.12 -13.85 -0.47
C ALA A 162 7.92 -13.60 0.83
N PHE A 163 7.27 -13.69 1.99
CA PHE A 163 7.87 -13.42 3.30
C PHE A 163 7.48 -14.50 4.33
N GLY A 164 8.35 -14.69 5.34
CA GLY A 164 8.23 -15.75 6.34
C GLY A 164 8.73 -17.09 5.81
N ASP A 165 8.97 -18.03 6.72
CA ASP A 165 9.61 -19.32 6.43
C ASP A 165 8.63 -20.33 5.84
N ASP A 166 7.35 -20.23 6.20
CA ASP A 166 6.29 -21.10 5.69
C ASP A 166 5.47 -20.42 4.60
N LEU A 167 5.68 -20.86 3.36
CA LEU A 167 4.93 -20.39 2.19
C LEU A 167 3.70 -21.26 1.88
N SER A 168 3.39 -22.27 2.68
CA SER A 168 2.22 -23.14 2.47
C SER A 168 0.90 -22.38 2.59
N LEU A 169 0.89 -21.30 3.39
CA LEU A 169 -0.25 -20.40 3.58
C LEU A 169 -0.36 -19.31 2.48
N GLN A 170 0.51 -19.34 1.48
CA GLN A 170 0.45 -18.39 0.37
C GLN A 170 -0.84 -18.61 -0.43
N LEU A 171 -1.62 -17.55 -0.55
CA LEU A 171 -2.72 -17.49 -1.52
C LEU A 171 -2.13 -17.21 -2.90
N ARG A 172 -2.33 -18.13 -3.84
CA ARG A 172 -1.92 -17.95 -5.24
C ARG A 172 -2.82 -16.94 -5.94
N GLU A 173 -2.33 -16.43 -7.06
CA GLU A 173 -3.18 -15.67 -7.99
C GLU A 173 -4.43 -16.48 -8.35
N ARG A 174 -5.54 -15.80 -8.44
CA ARG A 174 -6.81 -16.41 -8.77
C ARG A 174 -6.95 -16.51 -10.27
N HIS A 175 -7.33 -17.69 -10.74
CA HIS A 175 -7.57 -17.95 -12.15
C HIS A 175 -9.05 -17.91 -12.50
N ASP A 176 -9.94 -18.16 -11.52
CA ASP A 176 -11.39 -18.09 -11.69
C ASP A 176 -12.11 -17.75 -10.35
N ALA A 177 -13.44 -17.59 -10.42
CA ALA A 177 -14.25 -17.22 -9.26
C ALA A 177 -14.26 -18.31 -8.16
N SER A 178 -14.07 -19.59 -8.50
CA SER A 178 -14.08 -20.68 -7.53
C SER A 178 -12.88 -20.65 -6.59
N ASP A 179 -11.79 -20.04 -6.99
CA ASP A 179 -10.63 -19.83 -6.11
C ASP A 179 -10.98 -18.99 -4.86
N PHE A 180 -11.99 -18.12 -4.97
CA PHE A 180 -12.50 -17.35 -3.84
C PHE A 180 -13.29 -18.21 -2.85
N ASP A 181 -13.91 -19.29 -3.32
CA ASP A 181 -14.76 -20.10 -2.47
C ASP A 181 -13.99 -21.06 -1.57
N THR A 182 -12.77 -21.40 -1.93
CA THR A 182 -11.99 -22.43 -1.25
C THR A 182 -10.67 -21.97 -0.65
N LYS A 183 -10.15 -20.80 -1.05
CA LYS A 183 -8.78 -20.37 -0.71
C LYS A 183 -8.70 -18.96 -0.13
N THR A 184 -9.78 -18.49 0.51
CA THR A 184 -9.74 -17.23 1.25
C THR A 184 -9.31 -17.51 2.70
N GLN A 185 -8.54 -16.62 3.30
CA GLN A 185 -7.99 -16.79 4.65
C GLN A 185 -9.09 -16.99 5.71
N ASP A 186 -10.23 -16.32 5.56
CA ASP A 186 -11.41 -16.49 6.41
C ASP A 186 -11.98 -17.92 6.35
N LYS A 187 -11.88 -18.60 5.21
CA LYS A 187 -12.31 -20.00 5.08
C LYS A 187 -11.25 -21.02 5.53
N LEU A 188 -9.97 -20.66 5.43
CA LEU A 188 -8.89 -21.50 5.96
C LEU A 188 -8.93 -21.54 7.50
N GLN A 189 -9.25 -20.42 8.16
CA GLN A 189 -9.39 -20.35 9.61
C GLN A 189 -10.61 -21.13 10.14
N ALA A 190 -11.68 -21.27 9.35
CA ALA A 190 -12.87 -22.05 9.71
C ALA A 190 -12.68 -23.58 9.63
N GLN A 191 -11.53 -24.07 9.15
CA GLN A 191 -11.19 -25.48 9.09
C GLN A 191 -10.30 -25.95 10.26
N GLU A 192 -9.85 -25.01 11.10
CA GLU A 192 -9.00 -25.30 12.27
C GLU A 192 -9.79 -25.32 13.60
N ASP A 193 -11.10 -25.04 13.58
CA ASP A 193 -12.04 -25.15 14.70
C ASP A 193 -12.92 -26.44 14.56
#